data_1c403ede8fb5da2ec5ebb2ab3dd10628
#
_entry.id   1c403ede8fb5da2ec5ebb2ab3dd10628
#
_cell.length_a   1.000
_cell.length_b   1.000
_cell.length_c   1.000
_cell.angle_alpha   90.00
_cell.angle_beta   90.00
_cell.angle_gamma   90.00
#
_symmetry.space_group_name_H-M   'P 1'
#
loop_
_entity.id
_entity.type
_entity.pdbx_description
1 polymer ?
#
loop_
_entity_poly.entity_id
_entity_poly.type
_entity_poly.pdbx_seq_one_letter_code
_entity_poly.pdbx_strand_id
1 'polypeptide(L)'
;MNLIGSRTIETERLILRSSKMEEQKRLWEILMIPEVNKWYLTGAKKHANNPSHWTWENQEKFYKSKVEKADNNDVFVWSVFLKPEYTNSGYEEVIGQVSAQENGDDITVRDVGWYMDPDYQGNGYATEAAKAMIDYMFNEVEINGISSGAVKDNIGSCRIFEKLGFNKIGEIEEESPYTFYDGILTFSKYGLTKEYYFSNENNRIRR
;
A
#
# COMPACT_ATOMS: atom_id res chain seq x y z
N MET A 1 -10.58 -18.52 2.28
CA MET A 1 -9.35 -17.70 2.11
C MET A 1 -8.15 -18.64 2.00
N ASN A 2 -7.31 -18.40 0.99
CA ASN A 2 -6.10 -19.18 0.71
C ASN A 2 -4.86 -18.39 1.14
N LEU A 3 -4.09 -18.89 2.09
CA LEU A 3 -2.82 -18.28 2.49
C LEU A 3 -1.73 -18.76 1.51
N ILE A 4 -1.48 -17.98 0.46
CA ILE A 4 -0.55 -18.31 -0.63
C ILE A 4 0.59 -17.29 -0.80
N GLY A 5 0.64 -16.29 0.08
CA GLY A 5 1.66 -15.24 0.08
C GLY A 5 1.62 -14.29 -1.10
N SER A 6 2.60 -13.42 -1.17
CA SER A 6 2.77 -12.42 -2.23
C SER A 6 3.42 -13.04 -3.46
N ARG A 7 2.64 -13.64 -4.36
CA ARG A 7 3.16 -14.09 -5.66
C ARG A 7 3.41 -12.89 -6.57
N THR A 8 4.31 -13.05 -7.53
CA THR A 8 4.56 -12.02 -8.54
C THR A 8 3.30 -11.74 -9.35
N ILE A 9 2.97 -10.46 -9.52
CA ILE A 9 1.87 -9.98 -10.34
C ILE A 9 2.46 -9.06 -11.41
N GLU A 10 2.10 -9.28 -12.66
CA GLU A 10 2.46 -8.40 -13.77
C GLU A 10 1.23 -7.65 -14.27
N THR A 11 1.41 -6.37 -14.55
CA THR A 11 0.42 -5.51 -15.20
C THR A 11 0.97 -5.00 -16.53
N GLU A 12 0.30 -4.07 -17.17
CA GLU A 12 0.81 -3.43 -18.38
C GLU A 12 2.18 -2.78 -18.14
N ARG A 13 2.32 -1.98 -17.07
CA ARG A 13 3.50 -1.14 -16.83
C ARG A 13 4.34 -1.59 -15.64
N LEU A 14 3.81 -2.45 -14.77
CA LEU A 14 4.39 -2.75 -13.46
C LEU A 14 4.68 -4.22 -13.27
N ILE A 15 5.65 -4.51 -12.40
CA ILE A 15 5.88 -5.80 -11.78
C ILE A 15 5.75 -5.61 -10.27
N LEU A 16 4.84 -6.34 -9.64
CA LEU A 16 4.66 -6.39 -8.21
C LEU A 16 5.27 -7.70 -7.68
N ARG A 17 6.32 -7.61 -6.90
CA ARG A 17 7.04 -8.78 -6.38
C ARG A 17 7.71 -8.49 -5.04
N SER A 18 8.16 -9.53 -4.37
CA SER A 18 9.08 -9.39 -3.24
C SER A 18 10.36 -8.69 -3.69
N SER A 19 10.94 -7.91 -2.79
CA SER A 19 12.19 -7.17 -3.06
C SER A 19 13.39 -7.80 -2.37
N LYS A 20 14.56 -7.60 -2.96
CA LYS A 20 15.87 -7.89 -2.39
C LYS A 20 16.28 -6.80 -1.40
N MET A 21 17.36 -7.02 -0.68
CA MET A 21 17.80 -6.08 0.37
C MET A 21 18.18 -4.70 -0.16
N GLU A 22 18.81 -4.63 -1.33
CA GLU A 22 19.17 -3.36 -1.99
C GLU A 22 17.93 -2.56 -2.37
N GLU A 23 16.88 -3.24 -2.85
CA GLU A 23 15.59 -2.66 -3.22
C GLU A 23 14.82 -2.20 -1.96
N GLN A 24 14.95 -2.91 -0.83
CA GLN A 24 14.39 -2.48 0.46
C GLN A 24 15.00 -1.16 0.94
N LYS A 25 16.29 -0.94 0.70
CA LYS A 25 16.92 0.35 1.01
C LYS A 25 16.29 1.48 0.22
N ARG A 26 16.05 1.27 -1.07
CA ARG A 26 15.35 2.26 -1.91
C ARG A 26 13.92 2.53 -1.43
N LEU A 27 13.18 1.49 -1.05
CA LEU A 27 11.84 1.64 -0.46
C LEU A 27 11.86 2.43 0.85
N TRP A 28 12.86 2.20 1.69
CA TRP A 28 13.07 2.99 2.89
C TRP A 28 13.38 4.46 2.56
N GLU A 29 14.24 4.73 1.58
CA GLU A 29 14.54 6.09 1.10
C GLU A 29 13.29 6.81 0.62
N ILE A 30 12.45 6.15 -0.17
CA ILE A 30 11.15 6.68 -0.63
C ILE A 30 10.25 6.99 0.58
N LEU A 31 10.17 6.08 1.54
CA LEU A 31 9.36 6.28 2.75
C LEU A 31 9.86 7.45 3.60
N MET A 32 11.15 7.79 3.56
CA MET A 32 11.74 8.92 4.30
C MET A 32 11.55 10.26 3.60
N ILE A 33 11.08 10.31 2.34
CA ILE A 33 10.72 11.56 1.67
C ILE A 33 9.60 12.25 2.47
N PRO A 34 9.74 13.53 2.85
CA PRO A 34 8.76 14.22 3.72
C PRO A 34 7.32 14.15 3.23
N GLU A 35 7.09 14.27 1.91
CA GLU A 35 5.77 14.21 1.27
C GLU A 35 5.11 12.84 1.42
N VAL A 36 5.91 11.77 1.48
CA VAL A 36 5.45 10.38 1.70
C VAL A 36 5.33 10.10 3.20
N ASN A 37 6.41 10.43 3.94
CA ASN A 37 6.56 10.13 5.36
C ASN A 37 5.42 10.68 6.21
N LYS A 38 4.95 11.90 5.91
CA LYS A 38 3.91 12.56 6.70
C LYS A 38 2.61 11.75 6.83
N TRP A 39 2.33 10.86 5.87
CA TRP A 39 1.13 10.03 5.88
C TRP A 39 1.35 8.63 6.45
N TYR A 40 2.57 8.33 6.91
CA TYR A 40 2.96 7.02 7.41
C TYR A 40 3.34 7.04 8.89
N LEU A 41 3.33 5.88 9.52
CA LEU A 41 3.67 5.71 10.93
C LEU A 41 5.10 6.12 11.31
N THR A 42 6.00 6.28 10.33
CA THR A 42 7.32 6.84 10.54
C THR A 42 7.27 8.27 11.07
N GLY A 43 6.26 9.03 10.65
CA GLY A 43 5.93 10.34 11.20
C GLY A 43 5.12 10.30 12.49
N ALA A 44 4.89 9.12 13.11
CA ALA A 44 4.06 9.02 14.28
C ALA A 44 4.72 9.62 15.53
N LYS A 45 3.93 10.31 16.35
CA LYS A 45 4.36 10.97 17.61
C LYS A 45 5.09 10.02 18.55
N LYS A 46 4.70 8.74 18.61
CA LYS A 46 5.36 7.73 19.44
C LYS A 46 6.83 7.50 19.12
N HIS A 47 7.28 7.92 17.93
CA HIS A 47 8.67 7.80 17.47
C HIS A 47 9.41 9.14 17.42
N ALA A 48 8.72 10.26 17.69
CA ALA A 48 9.28 11.61 17.58
C ALA A 48 10.49 11.86 18.48
N ASN A 49 10.53 11.20 19.64
CA ASN A 49 11.61 11.37 20.63
C ASN A 49 12.87 10.57 20.30
N ASN A 50 12.89 9.81 19.22
CA ASN A 50 14.03 9.04 18.77
C ASN A 50 14.26 9.15 17.25
N PRO A 51 14.73 10.32 16.75
CA PRO A 51 15.00 10.51 15.32
C PRO A 51 16.00 9.49 14.75
N SER A 52 16.98 9.05 15.55
CA SER A 52 17.96 8.05 15.13
C SER A 52 17.34 6.67 14.87
N HIS A 53 16.15 6.40 15.42
CA HIS A 53 15.43 5.14 15.16
C HIS A 53 15.21 4.90 13.66
N TRP A 54 15.01 5.98 12.89
CA TRP A 54 14.68 5.91 11.47
C TRP A 54 15.86 6.01 10.52
N THR A 55 17.09 5.97 11.02
CA THR A 55 18.27 5.84 10.14
C THR A 55 18.31 4.44 9.52
N TRP A 56 18.89 4.32 8.33
CA TRP A 56 18.99 3.02 7.67
C TRP A 56 19.71 1.98 8.55
N GLU A 57 20.81 2.36 9.18
CA GLU A 57 21.60 1.48 10.05
C GLU A 57 20.76 0.85 11.18
N ASN A 58 19.82 1.62 11.73
CA ASN A 58 18.93 1.14 12.80
C ASN A 58 17.72 0.36 12.26
N GLN A 59 17.34 0.59 11.00
CA GLN A 59 16.23 -0.10 10.35
C GLN A 59 16.66 -1.33 9.55
N GLU A 60 17.93 -1.46 9.18
CA GLU A 60 18.43 -2.53 8.32
C GLU A 60 18.04 -3.92 8.81
N LYS A 61 18.17 -4.17 10.12
CA LYS A 61 17.78 -5.47 10.72
C LYS A 61 16.28 -5.76 10.54
N PHE A 62 15.44 -4.74 10.66
CA PHE A 62 14.00 -4.88 10.45
C PHE A 62 13.70 -5.21 8.98
N TYR A 63 14.31 -4.49 8.05
CA TYR A 63 14.14 -4.74 6.63
C TYR A 63 14.71 -6.08 6.18
N LYS A 64 15.84 -6.52 6.76
CA LYS A 64 16.36 -7.87 6.56
C LYS A 64 15.35 -8.95 6.97
N SER A 65 14.73 -8.80 8.14
CA SER A 65 13.66 -9.70 8.58
C SER A 65 12.43 -9.68 7.64
N LYS A 66 12.11 -8.55 7.03
CA LYS A 66 11.05 -8.48 6.02
C LYS A 66 11.39 -9.29 4.78
N VAL A 67 12.63 -9.19 4.27
CA VAL A 67 13.08 -9.98 3.12
C VAL A 67 13.05 -11.47 3.43
N GLU A 68 13.55 -11.87 4.61
CA GLU A 68 13.53 -13.28 5.04
C GLU A 68 12.13 -13.87 5.17
N LYS A 69 11.13 -13.04 5.46
CA LYS A 69 9.73 -13.44 5.63
C LYS A 69 8.86 -13.18 4.38
N ALA A 70 9.43 -12.61 3.33
CA ALA A 70 8.66 -12.20 2.15
C ALA A 70 7.93 -13.37 1.45
N ASP A 71 8.46 -14.59 1.57
CA ASP A 71 7.89 -15.79 0.98
C ASP A 71 6.90 -16.52 1.92
N ASN A 72 6.64 -15.97 3.12
CA ASN A 72 5.63 -16.55 4.00
C ASN A 72 4.24 -16.41 3.38
N ASN A 73 3.46 -17.48 3.50
CA ASN A 73 2.14 -17.56 2.88
C ASN A 73 1.07 -16.62 3.50
N ASP A 74 1.34 -16.04 4.65
CA ASP A 74 0.49 -15.06 5.34
C ASP A 74 0.91 -13.60 5.10
N VAL A 75 2.01 -13.38 4.38
CA VAL A 75 2.53 -12.03 4.05
C VAL A 75 2.02 -11.59 2.69
N PHE A 76 1.33 -10.46 2.65
CA PHE A 76 0.78 -9.84 1.44
C PHE A 76 1.35 -8.42 1.29
N VAL A 77 2.61 -8.35 0.84
CA VAL A 77 3.35 -7.10 0.61
C VAL A 77 4.13 -7.22 -0.69
N TRP A 78 3.92 -6.26 -1.59
CA TRP A 78 4.60 -6.20 -2.88
C TRP A 78 5.35 -4.90 -3.03
N SER A 79 6.60 -4.98 -3.42
CA SER A 79 7.33 -3.86 -3.97
C SER A 79 6.88 -3.65 -5.41
N VAL A 80 6.67 -2.40 -5.79
CA VAL A 80 6.19 -2.01 -7.11
C VAL A 80 7.37 -1.58 -7.96
N PHE A 81 7.59 -2.28 -9.05
CA PHE A 81 8.65 -2.01 -10.02
C PHE A 81 8.03 -1.48 -11.32
N LEU A 82 8.59 -0.41 -11.83
CA LEU A 82 8.30 0.07 -13.19
C LEU A 82 9.09 -0.78 -14.18
N LYS A 83 8.43 -1.28 -15.21
CA LYS A 83 9.08 -2.11 -16.25
C LYS A 83 10.09 -1.29 -17.06
N PRO A 84 11.17 -1.93 -17.58
CA PRO A 84 12.26 -1.25 -18.29
C PRO A 84 11.81 -0.32 -19.43
N GLU A 85 10.77 -0.72 -20.16
CA GLU A 85 10.24 0.04 -21.30
C GLU A 85 9.57 1.37 -20.91
N TYR A 86 9.29 1.58 -19.61
CA TYR A 86 8.69 2.79 -19.04
C TYR A 86 9.68 3.61 -18.21
N THR A 87 10.95 3.16 -18.08
CA THR A 87 11.99 3.84 -17.32
C THR A 87 12.96 4.58 -18.26
N ASN A 88 13.60 5.62 -17.75
CA ASN A 88 14.67 6.29 -18.47
C ASN A 88 15.98 5.51 -18.46
N SER A 89 16.17 4.66 -17.47
CA SER A 89 17.38 3.84 -17.30
C SER A 89 17.42 2.60 -18.20
N GLY A 90 16.26 2.14 -18.67
CA GLY A 90 16.11 0.86 -19.39
C GLY A 90 16.21 -0.37 -18.51
N TYR A 91 16.14 -0.20 -17.19
CA TYR A 91 16.12 -1.27 -16.17
C TYR A 91 14.88 -1.16 -15.29
N GLU A 92 14.50 -2.26 -14.61
CA GLU A 92 13.46 -2.21 -13.60
C GLU A 92 13.84 -1.20 -12.49
N GLU A 93 12.89 -0.35 -12.14
CA GLU A 93 13.07 0.63 -11.06
C GLU A 93 12.00 0.42 -9.99
N VAL A 94 12.42 0.25 -8.73
CA VAL A 94 11.48 0.20 -7.61
C VAL A 94 10.95 1.61 -7.32
N ILE A 95 9.63 1.75 -7.42
CA ILE A 95 8.95 3.05 -7.33
C ILE A 95 7.99 3.18 -6.15
N GLY A 96 7.73 2.09 -5.41
CA GLY A 96 6.80 2.12 -4.29
C GLY A 96 6.47 0.73 -3.74
N GLN A 97 5.44 0.68 -2.92
CA GLN A 97 4.98 -0.55 -2.28
C GLN A 97 3.46 -0.55 -2.15
N VAL A 98 2.84 -1.73 -2.24
CA VAL A 98 1.45 -1.98 -1.86
C VAL A 98 1.38 -3.15 -0.88
N SER A 99 0.39 -3.15 0.00
CA SER A 99 0.21 -4.21 1.00
C SER A 99 -1.25 -4.44 1.33
N ALA A 100 -1.58 -5.67 1.76
CA ALA A 100 -2.86 -6.06 2.32
C ALA A 100 -2.63 -6.75 3.66
N GLN A 101 -2.85 -6.02 4.75
CA GLN A 101 -2.56 -6.46 6.11
C GLN A 101 -3.82 -6.97 6.81
N GLU A 102 -3.66 -7.66 7.92
CA GLU A 102 -4.77 -8.06 8.79
C GLU A 102 -5.47 -6.83 9.35
N ASN A 103 -6.80 -6.91 9.44
CA ASN A 103 -7.63 -5.84 9.97
C ASN A 103 -8.54 -6.38 11.08
N GLY A 104 -8.03 -6.31 12.32
CA GLY A 104 -8.72 -6.84 13.49
C GLY A 104 -8.73 -8.37 13.54
N ASP A 105 -9.79 -8.94 14.09
CA ASP A 105 -9.89 -10.39 14.35
C ASP A 105 -10.37 -11.19 13.14
N ASP A 106 -10.95 -10.54 12.13
CA ASP A 106 -11.40 -11.23 10.91
C ASP A 106 -10.29 -11.23 9.86
N ILE A 107 -9.55 -12.32 9.80
CA ILE A 107 -8.47 -12.52 8.83
C ILE A 107 -8.93 -12.53 7.37
N THR A 108 -10.23 -12.65 7.11
CA THR A 108 -10.80 -12.60 5.75
C THR A 108 -11.11 -11.16 5.30
N VAL A 109 -10.98 -10.18 6.18
CA VAL A 109 -11.07 -8.76 5.87
C VAL A 109 -9.67 -8.14 5.99
N ARG A 110 -9.24 -7.39 4.98
CA ARG A 110 -7.90 -6.82 4.95
C ARG A 110 -7.92 -5.30 5.00
N ASP A 111 -6.89 -4.72 5.59
CA ASP A 111 -6.52 -3.31 5.45
C ASP A 111 -5.49 -3.19 4.32
N VAL A 112 -5.64 -2.19 3.46
CA VAL A 112 -4.74 -1.98 2.33
C VAL A 112 -4.01 -0.67 2.43
N GLY A 113 -2.74 -0.69 2.01
CA GLY A 113 -1.89 0.49 2.00
C GLY A 113 -1.01 0.54 0.77
N TRP A 114 -0.61 1.75 0.40
CA TRP A 114 0.30 2.03 -0.71
C TRP A 114 1.08 3.31 -0.49
N TYR A 115 2.29 3.33 -0.99
CA TYR A 115 3.05 4.56 -1.19
C TYR A 115 3.86 4.48 -2.48
N MET A 116 4.11 5.62 -3.07
CA MET A 116 4.89 5.79 -4.30
C MET A 116 5.89 6.92 -4.12
N ASP A 117 7.02 6.77 -4.75
CA ASP A 117 7.99 7.83 -4.94
C ASP A 117 7.30 9.03 -5.62
N PRO A 118 7.43 10.26 -5.08
CA PRO A 118 6.83 11.46 -5.63
C PRO A 118 7.13 11.70 -7.11
N ASP A 119 8.31 11.32 -7.57
CA ASP A 119 8.72 11.48 -8.98
C ASP A 119 7.87 10.61 -9.95
N TYR A 120 7.22 9.58 -9.43
CA TYR A 120 6.35 8.67 -10.19
C TYR A 120 4.86 8.87 -9.92
N GLN A 121 4.50 9.79 -9.01
CA GLN A 121 3.09 10.11 -8.74
C GLN A 121 2.43 10.82 -9.93
N GLY A 122 1.10 10.83 -9.96
CA GLY A 122 0.33 11.45 -11.03
C GLY A 122 0.20 10.62 -12.32
N ASN A 123 1.00 9.57 -12.51
CA ASN A 123 1.00 8.71 -13.71
C ASN A 123 0.03 7.52 -13.62
N GLY A 124 -0.71 7.38 -12.52
CA GLY A 124 -1.67 6.29 -12.33
C GLY A 124 -1.06 4.99 -11.79
N TYR A 125 0.25 4.90 -11.59
CA TYR A 125 0.93 3.68 -11.13
C TYR A 125 0.41 3.17 -9.79
N ALA A 126 0.14 4.04 -8.81
CA ALA A 126 -0.44 3.62 -7.53
C ALA A 126 -1.82 2.97 -7.69
N THR A 127 -2.66 3.50 -8.59
CA THR A 127 -3.98 2.94 -8.88
C THR A 127 -3.87 1.59 -9.58
N GLU A 128 -2.94 1.45 -10.54
CA GLU A 128 -2.67 0.21 -11.27
C GLU A 128 -2.16 -0.88 -10.31
N ALA A 129 -1.17 -0.55 -9.48
CA ALA A 129 -0.62 -1.47 -8.49
C ALA A 129 -1.67 -1.91 -7.46
N ALA A 130 -2.42 -0.95 -6.89
CA ALA A 130 -3.47 -1.25 -5.93
C ALA A 130 -4.58 -2.11 -6.54
N LYS A 131 -4.99 -1.83 -7.80
CA LYS A 131 -5.96 -2.66 -8.50
C LYS A 131 -5.46 -4.10 -8.65
N ALA A 132 -4.24 -4.30 -9.14
CA ALA A 132 -3.67 -5.62 -9.35
C ALA A 132 -3.56 -6.42 -8.03
N MET A 133 -3.16 -5.76 -6.94
CA MET A 133 -3.16 -6.36 -5.61
C MET A 133 -4.57 -6.75 -5.16
N ILE A 134 -5.57 -5.87 -5.32
CA ILE A 134 -6.96 -6.14 -4.93
C ILE A 134 -7.55 -7.29 -5.76
N ASP A 135 -7.28 -7.33 -7.07
CA ASP A 135 -7.67 -8.43 -7.95
C ASP A 135 -7.11 -9.76 -7.43
N TYR A 136 -5.83 -9.80 -7.08
CA TYR A 136 -5.17 -10.96 -6.51
C TYR A 136 -5.80 -11.39 -5.17
N MET A 137 -6.05 -10.44 -4.28
CA MET A 137 -6.63 -10.73 -2.97
C MET A 137 -8.04 -11.32 -3.09
N PHE A 138 -8.87 -10.86 -4.02
CA PHE A 138 -10.22 -11.40 -4.20
C PHE A 138 -10.24 -12.70 -5.01
N ASN A 139 -9.41 -12.85 -6.04
CA ASN A 139 -9.46 -13.99 -6.95
C ASN A 139 -8.64 -15.19 -6.44
N GLU A 140 -7.42 -14.94 -5.94
CA GLU A 140 -6.48 -16.00 -5.59
C GLU A 140 -6.49 -16.29 -4.08
N VAL A 141 -6.44 -15.24 -3.26
CA VAL A 141 -6.47 -15.36 -1.79
C VAL A 141 -7.89 -15.60 -1.28
N GLU A 142 -8.90 -15.18 -2.03
CA GLU A 142 -10.33 -15.36 -1.71
C GLU A 142 -10.74 -14.71 -0.38
N ILE A 143 -10.29 -13.46 -0.15
CA ILE A 143 -10.77 -12.66 0.98
C ILE A 143 -12.24 -12.27 0.80
N ASN A 144 -12.94 -11.95 1.90
CA ASN A 144 -14.33 -11.52 1.89
C ASN A 144 -14.50 -10.03 1.64
N GLY A 145 -13.51 -9.23 2.05
CA GLY A 145 -13.60 -7.78 1.93
C GLY A 145 -12.33 -7.05 2.28
N ILE A 146 -12.39 -5.74 2.03
CA ILE A 146 -11.37 -4.77 2.42
C ILE A 146 -12.07 -3.69 3.22
N SER A 147 -11.52 -3.37 4.40
CA SER A 147 -11.91 -2.24 5.22
C SER A 147 -10.66 -1.43 5.53
N SER A 148 -10.58 -0.22 5.00
CA SER A 148 -9.38 0.61 5.08
C SER A 148 -9.73 2.08 5.23
N GLY A 149 -8.73 2.95 5.22
CA GLY A 149 -8.96 4.39 5.30
C GLY A 149 -7.73 5.23 5.03
N ALA A 150 -7.98 6.52 4.92
CA ALA A 150 -6.92 7.51 4.79
C ALA A 150 -7.31 8.80 5.50
N VAL A 151 -6.31 9.57 5.93
CA VAL A 151 -6.55 10.96 6.35
C VAL A 151 -7.27 11.68 5.21
N LYS A 152 -8.36 12.38 5.52
CA LYS A 152 -9.21 13.08 4.55
C LYS A 152 -8.42 14.03 3.66
N ASP A 153 -7.40 14.67 4.21
CA ASP A 153 -6.53 15.60 3.50
C ASP A 153 -5.50 14.91 2.61
N ASN A 154 -5.33 13.58 2.74
CA ASN A 154 -4.56 12.78 1.79
C ASN A 154 -5.40 12.49 0.54
N ILE A 155 -5.65 13.54 -0.24
CA ILE A 155 -6.48 13.50 -1.44
C ILE A 155 -6.02 12.44 -2.44
N GLY A 156 -4.70 12.20 -2.51
CA GLY A 156 -4.14 11.17 -3.39
C GLY A 156 -4.69 9.78 -3.05
N SER A 157 -4.60 9.37 -1.78
CA SER A 157 -5.12 8.08 -1.31
C SER A 157 -6.63 8.00 -1.41
N CYS A 158 -7.37 9.05 -1.03
CA CYS A 158 -8.83 9.07 -1.13
C CYS A 158 -9.30 8.84 -2.58
N ARG A 159 -8.66 9.50 -3.56
CA ARG A 159 -8.97 9.31 -4.99
C ARG A 159 -8.68 7.89 -5.50
N ILE A 160 -7.67 7.20 -4.96
CA ILE A 160 -7.40 5.81 -5.34
C ILE A 160 -8.54 4.93 -4.87
N PHE A 161 -9.00 5.03 -3.62
CA PHE A 161 -10.16 4.29 -3.13
C PHE A 161 -11.40 4.52 -4.01
N GLU A 162 -11.70 5.76 -4.35
CA GLU A 162 -12.84 6.13 -5.21
C GLU A 162 -12.72 5.52 -6.62
N LYS A 163 -11.56 5.63 -7.26
CA LYS A 163 -11.30 5.05 -8.58
C LYS A 163 -11.41 3.53 -8.61
N LEU A 164 -11.05 2.87 -7.53
CA LEU A 164 -11.14 1.42 -7.39
C LEU A 164 -12.54 0.94 -7.00
N GLY A 165 -13.47 1.88 -6.78
CA GLY A 165 -14.89 1.58 -6.52
C GLY A 165 -15.18 1.23 -5.06
N PHE A 166 -14.33 1.66 -4.13
CA PHE A 166 -14.66 1.55 -2.71
C PHE A 166 -15.84 2.45 -2.33
N ASN A 167 -16.68 1.95 -1.46
CA ASN A 167 -17.71 2.75 -0.83
C ASN A 167 -17.12 3.50 0.37
N LYS A 168 -17.34 4.80 0.45
CA LYS A 168 -17.05 5.55 1.67
C LYS A 168 -18.11 5.19 2.72
N ILE A 169 -17.68 4.53 3.80
CA ILE A 169 -18.55 3.98 4.84
C ILE A 169 -18.65 4.86 6.08
N GLY A 170 -17.89 5.95 6.13
CA GLY A 170 -17.94 6.91 7.22
C GLY A 170 -16.69 7.78 7.31
N GLU A 171 -16.71 8.59 8.34
CA GLU A 171 -15.55 9.37 8.80
C GLU A 171 -15.41 9.17 10.31
N ILE A 172 -14.17 9.16 10.79
CA ILE A 172 -13.86 9.18 12.22
C ILE A 172 -12.91 10.34 12.49
N GLU A 173 -13.08 10.95 13.66
CA GLU A 173 -12.18 11.99 14.15
C GLU A 173 -11.32 11.42 15.27
N GLU A 174 -10.02 11.54 15.14
CA GLU A 174 -9.06 11.05 16.12
C GLU A 174 -7.96 12.08 16.36
N GLU A 175 -7.38 12.07 17.55
CA GLU A 175 -6.17 12.84 17.81
C GLU A 175 -5.08 12.39 16.84
N SER A 176 -4.44 13.37 16.19
CA SER A 176 -3.41 13.10 15.20
C SER A 176 -2.30 12.19 15.76
N PRO A 177 -2.05 11.03 15.16
CA PRO A 177 -0.91 10.21 15.52
C PRO A 177 0.41 10.75 14.96
N TYR A 178 0.36 11.77 14.10
CA TYR A 178 1.50 12.27 13.34
C TYR A 178 2.14 13.49 14.00
N THR A 179 3.45 13.69 13.76
CA THR A 179 4.22 14.82 14.30
C THR A 179 4.01 16.13 13.53
N PHE A 180 3.60 16.05 12.27
CA PHE A 180 3.42 17.24 11.43
C PHE A 180 2.14 18.03 11.74
N TYR A 181 1.25 17.47 12.56
CA TYR A 181 -0.01 18.10 12.91
C TYR A 181 -0.41 17.79 14.35
N ASP A 182 -0.68 18.83 15.13
CA ASP A 182 -1.25 18.75 16.46
C ASP A 182 -2.73 19.11 16.41
N GLY A 183 -3.59 18.16 16.76
CA GLY A 183 -5.04 18.34 16.79
C GLY A 183 -5.79 17.11 16.27
N ILE A 184 -7.06 17.33 15.97
CA ILE A 184 -7.95 16.28 15.49
C ILE A 184 -7.81 16.15 13.97
N LEU A 185 -7.58 14.94 13.50
CA LEU A 185 -7.62 14.56 12.09
C LEU A 185 -8.89 13.80 11.77
N THR A 186 -9.46 14.09 10.62
CA THR A 186 -10.57 13.31 10.06
C THR A 186 -10.01 12.22 9.16
N PHE A 187 -10.38 10.98 9.44
CA PHE A 187 -10.07 9.82 8.61
C PHE A 187 -11.32 9.40 7.84
N SER A 188 -11.23 9.38 6.51
CA SER A 188 -12.25 8.77 5.66
C SER A 188 -12.09 7.26 5.68
N LYS A 189 -13.16 6.53 6.00
CA LYS A 189 -13.20 5.06 6.03
C LYS A 189 -13.84 4.55 4.74
N TYR A 190 -13.27 3.50 4.19
CA TYR A 190 -13.67 2.89 2.93
C TYR A 190 -13.85 1.39 3.09
N GLY A 191 -14.86 0.84 2.43
CA GLY A 191 -15.16 -0.59 2.41
C GLY A 191 -15.39 -1.10 0.99
N LEU A 192 -14.96 -2.34 0.74
CA LEU A 192 -15.17 -3.05 -0.52
C LEU A 192 -15.40 -4.52 -0.22
N THR A 193 -16.61 -5.04 -0.50
CA THR A 193 -16.90 -6.47 -0.37
C THR A 193 -16.62 -7.21 -1.66
N LYS A 194 -16.35 -8.51 -1.56
CA LYS A 194 -16.11 -9.40 -2.71
C LYS A 194 -17.29 -9.36 -3.70
N GLU A 195 -18.52 -9.46 -3.20
CA GLU A 195 -19.71 -9.45 -4.05
C GLU A 195 -19.86 -8.13 -4.81
N TYR A 196 -19.67 -7.00 -4.14
CA TYR A 196 -19.77 -5.68 -4.76
C TYR A 196 -18.67 -5.47 -5.80
N TYR A 197 -17.45 -5.92 -5.53
CA TYR A 197 -16.33 -5.84 -6.45
C TYR A 197 -16.64 -6.54 -7.77
N PHE A 198 -17.04 -7.81 -7.74
CA PHE A 198 -17.34 -8.59 -8.94
C PHE A 198 -18.60 -8.12 -9.65
N SER A 199 -19.61 -7.62 -8.95
CA SER A 199 -20.80 -7.07 -9.59
C SER A 199 -20.47 -5.82 -10.42
N ASN A 200 -19.57 -4.98 -9.95
CA ASN A 200 -19.13 -3.78 -10.66
C ASN A 200 -18.20 -4.08 -11.83
N GLU A 201 -17.31 -5.06 -11.73
CA GLU A 201 -16.49 -5.50 -12.86
C GLU A 201 -17.32 -6.06 -14.00
N ASN A 202 -18.31 -6.90 -13.72
CA ASN A 202 -19.24 -7.40 -14.71
C ASN A 202 -20.00 -6.29 -15.43
N ASN A 203 -20.31 -5.19 -14.76
CA ASN A 203 -20.96 -4.01 -15.35
C ASN A 203 -19.99 -3.15 -16.19
N ARG A 204 -18.66 -3.17 -15.91
CA ARG A 204 -17.64 -2.47 -16.70
C ARG A 204 -17.31 -3.21 -18.02
N ILE A 205 -17.35 -4.54 -18.02
CA ILE A 205 -17.11 -5.37 -19.21
C ILE A 205 -18.27 -5.29 -20.20
N ARG A 206 -19.48 -4.93 -19.74
CA ARG A 206 -20.68 -4.82 -20.59
C ARG A 206 -20.90 -3.43 -21.20
N ARG A 207 -20.02 -2.47 -20.96
CA ARG A 207 -20.02 -1.13 -21.54
C ARG A 207 -18.83 -0.96 -22.50
#